data_4cb0cbbd96b852a942b9b1afc7eed9a0
#
_entry.id   4cb0cbbd96b852a942b9b1afc7eed9a0
#
_cell.length_a   1.000
_cell.length_b   1.000
_cell.length_c   1.000
_cell.angle_alpha   90.00
_cell.angle_beta   90.00
_cell.angle_gamma   90.00
#
_symmetry.space_group_name_H-M   'P 1'
#
loop_
_entity.id
_entity.type
_entity.pdbx_description
1 polymer ?
#
loop_
_entity_poly.entity_id
_entity_poly.type
_entity_poly.pdbx_seq_one_letter_code
_entity_poly.pdbx_strand_id
1 'polypeptide(L)'
;GKYSLVKVRTGILKTGDVVYNPTKNIEEKLNKLYVICGKNVTEVSELHSGDIGAIGKLTSTRTGDTLSTKQWPIVYHPTTMSKPYAYMAYRAEKKGDEDKLAQALTKLCIEDLTLKSVIDAENKQSLLYGIGHQQLEVVASKLKDRYKVDVILERPKVPFKETIRSKAQVQGKHKKQSGGHGQYGDVVIEFEPSGDLSKPYIFDEKIRNIIEKSISSLIPKGKFPA
;
A
#
# COMPACT_ATOMS: atom_id res chain seq x y z
N GLY A 1 0.44 -3.52 22.99
CA GLY A 1 0.75 -4.75 22.28
C GLY A 1 -0.35 -5.09 21.27
N LYS A 2 -0.10 -6.06 20.39
CA LYS A 2 -1.08 -6.56 19.43
C LYS A 2 -1.92 -7.64 20.08
N TYR A 3 -3.25 -7.51 20.00
CA TYR A 3 -4.22 -8.55 20.33
C TYR A 3 -4.85 -9.08 19.03
N SER A 4 -4.95 -10.39 18.91
CA SER A 4 -5.68 -11.06 17.84
C SER A 4 -6.99 -11.60 18.40
N LEU A 5 -8.12 -11.05 17.95
CA LEU A 5 -9.44 -11.53 18.34
C LEU A 5 -9.71 -12.89 17.68
N VAL A 6 -10.20 -13.84 18.44
CA VAL A 6 -10.53 -15.18 17.98
C VAL A 6 -11.91 -15.59 18.47
N LYS A 7 -12.63 -16.34 17.64
CA LYS A 7 -13.85 -17.03 18.05
C LYS A 7 -13.56 -18.52 18.12
N VAL A 8 -13.74 -19.11 19.28
CA VAL A 8 -13.62 -20.57 19.46
C VAL A 8 -14.85 -21.23 18.86
N ARG A 9 -14.67 -22.04 17.83
CA ARG A 9 -15.76 -22.75 17.14
C ARG A 9 -16.08 -24.09 17.80
N THR A 10 -15.03 -24.82 18.16
CA THR A 10 -15.14 -26.15 18.78
C THR A 10 -13.99 -26.34 19.78
N GLY A 11 -14.24 -27.14 20.80
CA GLY A 11 -13.22 -27.48 21.79
C GLY A 11 -12.96 -26.37 22.83
N ILE A 12 -11.81 -26.45 23.44
CA ILE A 12 -11.32 -25.53 24.48
C ILE A 12 -9.93 -25.08 24.11
N LEU A 13 -9.68 -23.79 24.21
CA LEU A 13 -8.40 -23.17 23.95
C LEU A 13 -7.78 -22.78 25.30
N LYS A 14 -6.58 -23.26 25.60
CA LYS A 14 -5.91 -23.03 26.90
C LYS A 14 -4.63 -22.20 26.74
N THR A 15 -4.30 -21.47 27.78
CA THR A 15 -3.00 -20.80 27.89
C THR A 15 -1.88 -21.84 27.86
N GLY A 16 -0.87 -21.62 27.02
CA GLY A 16 0.24 -22.56 26.84
C GLY A 16 0.07 -23.56 25.71
N ASP A 17 -1.14 -23.72 25.17
CA ASP A 17 -1.39 -24.60 24.02
C ASP A 17 -0.58 -24.20 22.80
N VAL A 18 -0.25 -25.20 21.97
CA VAL A 18 0.31 -25.00 20.63
C VAL A 18 -0.79 -25.22 19.62
N VAL A 19 -1.08 -24.18 18.86
CA VAL A 19 -2.08 -24.20 17.78
C VAL A 19 -1.39 -24.22 16.44
N TYR A 20 -2.02 -24.86 15.48
CA TYR A 20 -1.56 -24.98 14.11
C TYR A 20 -2.36 -24.07 13.19
N ASN A 21 -1.69 -23.27 12.39
CA ASN A 21 -2.28 -22.47 11.32
C ASN A 21 -2.10 -23.22 10.00
N PRO A 22 -3.11 -23.91 9.50
CA PRO A 22 -2.99 -24.72 8.30
C PRO A 22 -2.83 -23.88 7.02
N THR A 23 -3.31 -22.63 7.01
CA THR A 23 -3.17 -21.72 5.87
C THR A 23 -1.71 -21.37 5.61
N LYS A 24 -0.90 -21.27 6.67
CA LYS A 24 0.51 -20.89 6.60
C LYS A 24 1.47 -22.04 6.90
N ASN A 25 0.94 -23.20 7.29
CA ASN A 25 1.71 -24.39 7.69
C ASN A 25 2.70 -24.08 8.83
N ILE A 26 2.23 -23.39 9.88
CA ILE A 26 3.04 -23.00 11.03
C ILE A 26 2.33 -23.31 12.34
N GLU A 27 3.11 -23.55 13.38
CA GLU A 27 2.64 -23.68 14.75
C GLU A 27 2.96 -22.40 15.53
N GLU A 28 2.01 -21.96 16.37
CA GLU A 28 2.18 -20.83 17.28
C GLU A 28 1.76 -21.21 18.70
N LYS A 29 2.57 -20.83 19.67
CA LYS A 29 2.28 -21.06 21.09
C LYS A 29 1.42 -19.93 21.64
N LEU A 30 0.35 -20.29 22.34
CA LEU A 30 -0.55 -19.36 23.01
C LEU A 30 0.03 -18.95 24.36
N ASN A 31 0.53 -17.73 24.44
CA ASN A 31 1.16 -17.26 25.68
C ASN A 31 0.12 -16.83 26.72
N LYS A 32 -0.86 -16.04 26.30
CA LYS A 32 -1.90 -15.48 27.17
C LYS A 32 -3.20 -15.34 26.43
N LEU A 33 -4.28 -15.64 27.10
CA LEU A 33 -5.65 -15.48 26.61
C LEU A 33 -6.34 -14.37 27.39
N TYR A 34 -7.22 -13.65 26.73
CA TYR A 34 -7.94 -12.51 27.31
C TYR A 34 -9.39 -12.49 26.86
N VAL A 35 -10.24 -11.97 27.73
CA VAL A 35 -11.58 -11.50 27.37
C VAL A 35 -11.56 -9.98 27.39
N ILE A 36 -12.04 -9.36 26.30
CA ILE A 36 -12.05 -7.91 26.13
C ILE A 36 -13.49 -7.41 26.19
N CYS A 37 -13.75 -6.53 27.12
CA CYS A 37 -15.04 -5.86 27.28
C CYS A 37 -14.83 -4.32 27.29
N GLY A 38 -15.04 -3.67 26.16
CA GLY A 38 -14.74 -2.26 26.01
C GLY A 38 -13.26 -1.96 26.23
N LYS A 39 -12.94 -1.21 27.28
CA LYS A 39 -11.54 -0.89 27.67
C LYS A 39 -10.93 -1.91 28.63
N ASN A 40 -11.76 -2.77 29.23
CA ASN A 40 -11.32 -3.74 30.21
C ASN A 40 -10.80 -5.00 29.52
N VAL A 41 -9.59 -5.41 29.90
CA VAL A 41 -8.92 -6.60 29.38
C VAL A 41 -8.65 -7.51 30.56
N THR A 42 -9.32 -8.67 30.61
CA THR A 42 -9.18 -9.65 31.69
C THR A 42 -8.44 -10.86 31.15
N GLU A 43 -7.37 -11.26 31.85
CA GLU A 43 -6.63 -12.48 31.51
C GLU A 43 -7.41 -13.70 32.00
N VAL A 44 -7.52 -14.72 31.13
CA VAL A 44 -8.22 -15.98 31.40
C VAL A 44 -7.31 -17.16 31.09
N SER A 45 -7.54 -18.28 31.76
CA SER A 45 -6.78 -19.51 31.55
C SER A 45 -7.24 -20.29 30.33
N GLU A 46 -8.53 -20.20 30.00
CA GLU A 46 -9.16 -20.96 28.91
C GLU A 46 -10.32 -20.20 28.28
N LEU A 47 -10.64 -20.55 27.03
CA LEU A 47 -11.80 -20.10 26.27
C LEU A 47 -12.52 -21.32 25.71
N HIS A 48 -13.85 -21.35 25.83
CA HIS A 48 -14.70 -22.46 25.43
C HIS A 48 -15.35 -22.23 24.06
N SER A 49 -15.85 -23.29 23.46
CA SER A 49 -16.63 -23.25 22.23
C SER A 49 -17.78 -22.21 22.34
N GLY A 50 -17.85 -21.30 21.38
CA GLY A 50 -18.79 -20.17 21.36
C GLY A 50 -18.17 -18.85 21.84
N ASP A 51 -17.13 -18.89 22.67
CA ASP A 51 -16.50 -17.68 23.21
C ASP A 51 -15.78 -16.87 22.14
N ILE A 52 -15.76 -15.55 22.38
CA ILE A 52 -14.91 -14.60 21.67
C ILE A 52 -13.86 -14.09 22.65
N GLY A 53 -12.61 -14.38 22.39
CA GLY A 53 -11.50 -13.93 23.21
C GLY A 53 -10.41 -13.27 22.38
N ALA A 54 -9.31 -12.95 23.02
CA ALA A 54 -8.14 -12.37 22.39
C ALA A 54 -6.88 -13.14 22.78
N ILE A 55 -5.99 -13.31 21.83
CA ILE A 55 -4.68 -13.92 22.01
C ILE A 55 -3.63 -12.82 21.88
N GLY A 56 -2.75 -12.73 22.86
CA GLY A 56 -1.62 -11.81 22.82
C GLY A 56 -0.43 -12.38 22.04
N LYS A 57 0.25 -11.50 21.28
CA LYS A 57 1.57 -11.79 20.68
C LYS A 57 1.61 -12.89 19.60
N LEU A 58 0.52 -13.15 18.88
CA LEU A 58 0.62 -13.95 17.65
C LEU A 58 1.47 -13.20 16.61
N THR A 59 2.47 -13.89 16.04
CA THR A 59 3.44 -13.28 15.11
C THR A 59 3.04 -13.44 13.67
N SER A 60 2.63 -14.64 13.31
CA SER A 60 2.38 -15.02 11.93
C SER A 60 0.89 -15.06 11.55
N THR A 61 0.03 -15.36 12.53
CA THR A 61 -1.42 -15.43 12.33
C THR A 61 -2.02 -14.06 12.07
N ARG A 62 -2.89 -13.97 11.09
CA ARG A 62 -3.58 -12.75 10.64
C ARG A 62 -5.10 -12.93 10.63
N THR A 63 -5.81 -11.83 10.47
CA THR A 63 -7.27 -11.84 10.30
C THR A 63 -7.67 -12.71 9.11
N GLY A 64 -8.65 -13.60 9.33
CA GLY A 64 -9.12 -14.57 8.33
C GLY A 64 -8.41 -15.92 8.38
N ASP A 65 -7.29 -16.05 9.11
CA ASP A 65 -6.65 -17.35 9.32
C ASP A 65 -7.47 -18.22 10.26
N THR A 66 -7.38 -19.52 10.09
CA THR A 66 -7.96 -20.52 11.01
C THR A 66 -6.84 -21.12 11.87
N LEU A 67 -7.13 -21.31 13.14
CA LEU A 67 -6.28 -22.04 14.07
C LEU A 67 -6.94 -23.38 14.41
N SER A 68 -6.19 -24.45 14.33
CA SER A 68 -6.66 -25.83 14.58
C SER A 68 -5.62 -26.64 15.34
N THR A 69 -5.90 -27.90 15.58
CA THR A 69 -4.89 -28.87 15.99
C THR A 69 -4.17 -29.42 14.76
N LYS A 70 -2.92 -29.79 14.89
CA LYS A 70 -2.13 -30.37 13.80
C LYS A 70 -2.67 -31.72 13.32
N GLN A 71 -3.27 -32.49 14.24
CA GLN A 71 -3.84 -33.80 13.92
C GLN A 71 -5.11 -33.72 13.06
N TRP A 72 -5.89 -32.64 13.22
CA TRP A 72 -7.15 -32.40 12.52
C TRP A 72 -7.14 -30.98 11.93
N PRO A 73 -6.40 -30.75 10.85
CA PRO A 73 -6.32 -29.43 10.23
C PRO A 73 -7.64 -29.07 9.56
N ILE A 74 -8.30 -28.05 10.07
CA ILE A 74 -9.52 -27.48 9.51
C ILE A 74 -9.24 -26.06 9.04
N VAL A 75 -9.73 -25.70 7.86
CA VAL A 75 -9.66 -24.34 7.32
C VAL A 75 -11.08 -23.85 7.08
N TYR A 76 -11.46 -22.75 7.72
CA TYR A 76 -12.69 -22.04 7.41
C TYR A 76 -12.44 -21.10 6.23
N HIS A 77 -13.43 -20.96 5.36
CA HIS A 77 -13.38 -19.96 4.29
C HIS A 77 -13.28 -18.55 4.89
N PRO A 78 -12.29 -17.75 4.48
CA PRO A 78 -12.19 -16.38 4.94
C PRO A 78 -13.38 -15.57 4.42
N THR A 79 -13.84 -14.61 5.23
CA THR A 79 -14.88 -13.68 4.81
C THR A 79 -14.35 -12.82 3.66
N THR A 80 -15.13 -12.72 2.58
CA THR A 80 -14.80 -11.85 1.45
C THR A 80 -14.92 -10.39 1.90
N MET A 81 -13.81 -9.67 1.86
CA MET A 81 -13.79 -8.25 2.19
C MET A 81 -14.22 -7.42 1.01
N SER A 82 -14.91 -6.31 1.28
CA SER A 82 -15.26 -5.32 0.26
C SER A 82 -14.00 -4.74 -0.37
N LYS A 83 -14.02 -4.61 -1.70
CA LYS A 83 -12.92 -3.96 -2.41
C LYS A 83 -12.90 -2.46 -2.08
N PRO A 84 -11.73 -1.86 -1.91
CA PRO A 84 -11.64 -0.42 -1.70
C PRO A 84 -11.91 0.31 -3.03
N TYR A 85 -12.98 1.13 -3.06
CA TYR A 85 -13.39 1.88 -4.25
C TYR A 85 -12.98 3.35 -4.21
N ALA A 86 -12.78 3.90 -3.00
CA ALA A 86 -12.32 5.26 -2.81
C ALA A 86 -10.83 5.29 -2.55
N TYR A 87 -10.16 6.32 -3.06
CA TYR A 87 -8.76 6.55 -2.75
C TYR A 87 -8.43 8.04 -2.75
N MET A 88 -7.44 8.39 -1.95
CA MET A 88 -6.87 9.73 -1.87
C MET A 88 -5.35 9.66 -1.80
N ALA A 89 -4.69 10.67 -2.35
CA ALA A 89 -3.27 10.85 -2.10
C ALA A 89 -3.06 11.34 -0.67
N TYR A 90 -1.99 10.89 -0.02
CA TYR A 90 -1.69 11.30 1.33
C TYR A 90 -0.22 11.67 1.49
N ARG A 91 0.05 12.58 2.40
CA ARG A 91 1.39 12.95 2.84
C ARG A 91 1.39 13.36 4.31
N ALA A 92 2.54 13.27 4.94
CA ALA A 92 2.70 13.84 6.27
C ALA A 92 2.57 15.37 6.20
N GLU A 93 1.92 15.97 7.19
CA GLU A 93 1.84 17.44 7.29
C GLU A 93 3.19 18.02 7.63
N LYS A 94 3.92 17.39 8.57
CA LYS A 94 5.23 17.82 9.01
C LYS A 94 6.34 17.02 8.35
N LYS A 95 7.35 17.68 7.84
CA LYS A 95 8.59 17.06 7.36
C LYS A 95 9.26 16.27 8.49
N GLY A 96 9.62 15.00 8.20
CA GLY A 96 10.25 14.10 9.16
C GLY A 96 9.29 13.13 9.84
N ASP A 97 7.96 13.28 9.66
CA ASP A 97 6.97 12.34 10.17
C ASP A 97 6.61 11.23 9.16
N GLU A 98 7.26 11.18 7.98
CA GLU A 98 6.96 10.23 6.90
C GLU A 98 7.09 8.77 7.36
N ASP A 99 8.19 8.43 8.03
CA ASP A 99 8.42 7.06 8.53
C ASP A 99 7.41 6.66 9.60
N LYS A 100 7.08 7.59 10.49
CA LYS A 100 6.11 7.39 11.55
C LYS A 100 4.71 7.21 10.97
N LEU A 101 4.37 7.99 9.93
CA LEU A 101 3.13 7.85 9.18
C LEU A 101 3.04 6.48 8.49
N ALA A 102 4.10 6.05 7.80
CA ALA A 102 4.16 4.75 7.13
C ALA A 102 3.97 3.58 8.11
N GLN A 103 4.63 3.63 9.27
CA GLN A 103 4.48 2.61 10.31
C GLN A 103 3.06 2.60 10.91
N ALA A 104 2.47 3.78 11.13
CA ALA A 104 1.11 3.89 11.65
C ALA A 104 0.08 3.36 10.66
N LEU A 105 0.19 3.71 9.37
CA LEU A 105 -0.67 3.19 8.31
C LEU A 105 -0.54 1.69 8.13
N THR A 106 0.67 1.14 8.20
CA THR A 106 0.90 -0.31 8.16
C THR A 106 0.12 -1.03 9.28
N LYS A 107 0.10 -0.47 10.50
CA LYS A 107 -0.68 -1.02 11.61
C LYS A 107 -2.17 -0.92 11.36
N LEU A 108 -2.66 0.21 10.85
CA LEU A 108 -4.08 0.39 10.54
C LEU A 108 -4.56 -0.54 9.41
N CYS A 109 -3.73 -0.77 8.38
CA CYS A 109 -4.04 -1.73 7.31
C CYS A 109 -4.06 -3.20 7.80
N ILE A 110 -3.34 -3.51 8.89
CA ILE A 110 -3.43 -4.83 9.54
C ILE A 110 -4.71 -4.95 10.37
N GLU A 111 -5.16 -3.85 11.00
CA GLU A 111 -6.40 -3.82 11.78
C GLU A 111 -7.64 -3.87 10.88
N ASP A 112 -7.60 -3.20 9.73
CA ASP A 112 -8.71 -3.10 8.77
C ASP A 112 -8.25 -3.53 7.38
N LEU A 113 -8.68 -4.72 6.96
CA LEU A 113 -8.32 -5.32 5.66
C LEU A 113 -8.96 -4.62 4.45
N THR A 114 -9.88 -3.70 4.68
CA THR A 114 -10.48 -2.88 3.61
C THR A 114 -9.62 -1.66 3.28
N LEU A 115 -8.61 -1.37 4.09
CA LEU A 115 -7.63 -0.31 3.85
C LEU A 115 -6.41 -0.87 3.11
N LYS A 116 -5.91 -0.08 2.17
CA LYS A 116 -4.67 -0.40 1.45
C LYS A 116 -3.86 0.86 1.22
N SER A 117 -2.58 0.83 1.56
CA SER A 117 -1.63 1.89 1.24
C SER A 117 -0.73 1.43 0.09
N VAL A 118 -0.60 2.25 -0.94
CA VAL A 118 0.18 1.95 -2.16
C VAL A 118 1.04 3.16 -2.50
N ILE A 119 2.29 2.89 -2.89
CA ILE A 119 3.17 3.91 -3.44
C ILE A 119 3.03 3.87 -4.96
N ASP A 120 2.56 4.97 -5.52
CA ASP A 120 2.50 5.19 -6.96
C ASP A 120 3.81 5.86 -7.40
N ALA A 121 4.72 5.05 -7.92
CA ALA A 121 6.04 5.51 -8.36
C ALA A 121 5.97 6.38 -9.62
N GLU A 122 4.98 6.13 -10.49
CA GLU A 122 4.80 6.86 -11.76
C GLU A 122 4.49 8.35 -11.49
N ASN A 123 3.57 8.61 -10.57
CA ASN A 123 3.16 9.99 -10.22
C ASN A 123 3.86 10.53 -8.96
N LYS A 124 4.77 9.76 -8.38
CA LYS A 124 5.51 10.11 -7.15
C LYS A 124 4.56 10.55 -6.02
N GLN A 125 3.55 9.73 -5.76
CA GLN A 125 2.55 9.96 -4.72
C GLN A 125 2.28 8.70 -3.93
N SER A 126 1.82 8.87 -2.68
CA SER A 126 1.33 7.77 -1.86
C SER A 126 -0.19 7.80 -1.83
N LEU A 127 -0.82 6.65 -2.05
CA LEU A 127 -2.26 6.51 -2.15
C LEU A 127 -2.80 5.66 -1.01
N LEU A 128 -3.86 6.15 -0.36
CA LEU A 128 -4.62 5.43 0.63
C LEU A 128 -5.98 5.06 0.04
N TYR A 129 -6.24 3.77 -0.04
CA TYR A 129 -7.49 3.18 -0.51
C TYR A 129 -8.37 2.78 0.65
N GLY A 130 -9.68 2.95 0.50
CA GLY A 130 -10.71 2.53 1.45
C GLY A 130 -12.05 2.34 0.77
N ILE A 131 -13.08 1.92 1.53
CA ILE A 131 -14.43 1.70 1.01
C ILE A 131 -15.08 3.03 0.58
N GLY A 132 -14.78 4.11 1.29
CA GLY A 132 -15.34 5.45 1.03
C GLY A 132 -14.52 6.56 1.65
N HIS A 133 -14.78 7.80 1.23
CA HIS A 133 -14.05 8.98 1.72
C HIS A 133 -14.16 9.16 3.24
N GLN A 134 -15.33 8.90 3.80
CA GLN A 134 -15.56 9.02 5.24
C GLN A 134 -14.66 8.06 6.05
N GLN A 135 -14.42 6.84 5.54
CA GLN A 135 -13.45 5.93 6.17
C GLN A 135 -12.04 6.52 6.16
N LEU A 136 -11.62 7.15 5.05
CA LEU A 136 -10.29 7.77 4.96
C LEU A 136 -10.14 8.94 5.94
N GLU A 137 -11.18 9.74 6.16
CA GLU A 137 -11.21 10.80 7.17
C GLU A 137 -11.10 10.24 8.59
N VAL A 138 -11.79 9.13 8.87
CA VAL A 138 -11.67 8.41 10.16
C VAL A 138 -10.26 7.88 10.36
N VAL A 139 -9.60 7.39 9.30
CA VAL A 139 -8.20 6.96 9.35
C VAL A 139 -7.29 8.15 9.69
N ALA A 140 -7.51 9.31 9.07
CA ALA A 140 -6.77 10.53 9.40
C ALA A 140 -6.93 10.94 10.88
N SER A 141 -8.17 10.89 11.40
CA SER A 141 -8.44 11.14 12.83
C SER A 141 -7.72 10.13 13.73
N LYS A 142 -7.73 8.84 13.39
CA LYS A 142 -7.00 7.81 14.15
C LYS A 142 -5.50 8.03 14.13
N LEU A 143 -4.92 8.46 13.00
CA LEU A 143 -3.50 8.81 12.89
C LEU A 143 -3.14 9.95 13.83
N LYS A 144 -3.95 10.99 13.87
CA LYS A 144 -3.78 12.13 14.77
C LYS A 144 -3.91 11.72 16.24
N ASP A 145 -5.00 11.06 16.60
CA ASP A 145 -5.34 10.79 18.00
C ASP A 145 -4.47 9.69 18.62
N ARG A 146 -4.24 8.59 17.90
CA ARG A 146 -3.53 7.42 18.45
C ARG A 146 -2.02 7.46 18.20
N TYR A 147 -1.61 7.97 17.04
CA TYR A 147 -0.21 7.94 16.60
C TYR A 147 0.47 9.31 16.65
N LYS A 148 -0.30 10.38 16.91
CA LYS A 148 0.22 11.77 16.98
C LYS A 148 0.94 12.17 15.70
N VAL A 149 0.35 11.83 14.57
CA VAL A 149 0.79 12.19 13.23
C VAL A 149 -0.35 12.83 12.49
N ASP A 150 -0.15 14.06 12.04
CA ASP A 150 -1.09 14.76 11.18
C ASP A 150 -0.82 14.39 9.72
N VAL A 151 -1.89 14.04 8.99
CA VAL A 151 -1.85 13.64 7.58
C VAL A 151 -2.71 14.56 6.75
N ILE A 152 -2.21 14.94 5.58
CA ILE A 152 -2.96 15.69 4.60
C ILE A 152 -3.46 14.71 3.54
N LEU A 153 -4.78 14.71 3.31
CA LEU A 153 -5.43 13.95 2.23
C LEU A 153 -5.71 14.90 1.08
N GLU A 154 -5.24 14.55 -0.10
CA GLU A 154 -5.33 15.37 -1.31
C GLU A 154 -5.96 14.58 -2.46
N ARG A 155 -6.46 15.27 -3.49
CA ARG A 155 -6.89 14.59 -4.71
C ARG A 155 -5.69 13.93 -5.37
N PRO A 156 -5.79 12.64 -5.75
CA PRO A 156 -4.69 11.95 -6.40
C PRO A 156 -4.43 12.53 -7.80
N LYS A 157 -3.16 12.52 -8.19
CA LYS A 157 -2.78 12.80 -9.57
C LYS A 157 -3.24 11.64 -10.45
N VAL A 158 -3.89 11.95 -11.56
CA VAL A 158 -4.30 10.95 -12.54
C VAL A 158 -3.14 10.72 -13.52
N PRO A 159 -2.71 9.46 -13.73
CA PRO A 159 -1.67 9.17 -14.72
C PRO A 159 -2.23 9.36 -16.12
N PHE A 160 -1.89 10.48 -16.75
CA PHE A 160 -2.16 10.68 -18.15
C PHE A 160 -1.02 10.09 -18.98
N LYS A 161 -1.37 9.31 -19.98
CA LYS A 161 -0.42 8.81 -20.97
C LYS A 161 -0.66 9.54 -22.28
N GLU A 162 0.41 10.06 -22.84
CA GLU A 162 0.39 10.74 -24.13
C GLU A 162 0.76 9.77 -25.24
N THR A 163 0.18 9.95 -26.41
CA THR A 163 0.51 9.21 -27.63
C THR A 163 0.58 10.14 -28.82
N ILE A 164 1.43 9.81 -29.76
CA ILE A 164 1.48 10.52 -31.04
C ILE A 164 0.49 9.88 -32.02
N ARG A 165 -0.17 10.70 -32.85
CA ARG A 165 -1.16 10.24 -33.84
C ARG A 165 -0.57 9.99 -35.23
N SER A 166 0.57 10.57 -35.55
CA SER A 166 1.25 10.47 -36.84
C SER A 166 2.74 10.28 -36.63
N LYS A 167 3.42 9.79 -37.69
CA LYS A 167 4.87 9.73 -37.69
C LYS A 167 5.46 11.14 -37.62
N ALA A 168 6.48 11.32 -36.84
CA ALA A 168 7.21 12.58 -36.71
C ALA A 168 8.70 12.32 -36.64
N GLN A 169 9.48 13.05 -37.41
CA GLN A 169 10.94 13.02 -37.37
C GLN A 169 11.44 14.28 -36.67
N VAL A 170 12.31 14.11 -35.69
CA VAL A 170 12.82 15.21 -34.89
C VAL A 170 14.32 15.10 -34.72
N GLN A 171 15.00 16.24 -34.90
CA GLN A 171 16.42 16.36 -34.63
C GLN A 171 16.66 17.01 -33.28
N GLY A 172 17.36 16.30 -32.39
CA GLY A 172 17.82 16.81 -31.12
C GLY A 172 19.31 17.11 -31.14
N LYS A 173 19.69 18.37 -30.91
CA LYS A 173 21.07 18.81 -30.87
C LYS A 173 21.45 19.26 -29.44
N HIS A 174 22.43 18.59 -28.86
CA HIS A 174 23.00 18.97 -27.57
C HIS A 174 24.40 19.50 -27.76
N LYS A 175 24.60 20.79 -27.47
CA LYS A 175 25.92 21.41 -27.47
C LYS A 175 26.13 22.12 -26.14
N LYS A 176 27.03 21.61 -25.33
CA LYS A 176 27.41 22.22 -24.06
C LYS A 176 28.93 22.38 -24.01
N GLN A 177 29.38 23.60 -23.88
CA GLN A 177 30.79 23.93 -23.76
C GLN A 177 30.98 24.75 -22.49
N SER A 178 31.58 24.12 -21.48
CA SER A 178 31.98 24.81 -20.25
C SER A 178 33.35 24.28 -19.86
N GLY A 179 34.39 25.04 -20.16
CA GLY A 179 35.76 24.78 -19.72
C GLY A 179 36.35 23.43 -20.16
N GLY A 180 37.23 23.40 -21.13
CA GLY A 180 38.11 22.29 -21.47
C GLY A 180 37.52 21.05 -22.16
N HIS A 181 36.36 20.54 -21.77
CA HIS A 181 35.73 19.37 -22.39
C HIS A 181 34.30 19.72 -22.83
N GLY A 182 34.11 19.87 -24.15
CA GLY A 182 32.79 20.09 -24.75
C GLY A 182 32.01 18.78 -24.89
N GLN A 183 30.70 18.84 -24.63
CA GLN A 183 29.77 17.75 -24.93
C GLN A 183 29.00 18.11 -26.20
N TYR A 184 29.02 17.21 -27.18
CA TYR A 184 28.28 17.36 -28.42
C TYR A 184 27.51 16.07 -28.72
N GLY A 185 26.23 16.20 -29.05
CA GLY A 185 25.40 15.12 -29.51
C GLY A 185 24.38 15.67 -30.52
N ASP A 186 24.24 15.01 -31.63
CA ASP A 186 23.26 15.32 -32.67
C ASP A 186 22.53 14.01 -33.00
N VAL A 187 21.23 13.95 -32.75
CA VAL A 187 20.44 12.75 -32.92
C VAL A 187 19.18 13.09 -33.70
N VAL A 188 18.93 12.34 -34.75
CA VAL A 188 17.70 12.40 -35.54
C VAL A 188 16.88 11.16 -35.18
N ILE A 189 15.67 11.36 -34.66
CA ILE A 189 14.80 10.27 -34.20
C ILE A 189 13.48 10.36 -34.97
N GLU A 190 13.08 9.22 -35.52
CA GLU A 190 11.74 9.05 -36.10
C GLU A 190 10.85 8.35 -35.10
N PHE A 191 9.71 8.96 -34.77
CA PHE A 191 8.69 8.42 -33.90
C PHE A 191 7.51 7.95 -34.72
N GLU A 192 7.02 6.75 -34.44
CA GLU A 192 5.77 6.26 -35.03
C GLU A 192 4.83 5.68 -33.93
N PRO A 193 3.50 5.79 -34.15
CA PRO A 193 2.55 5.20 -33.21
C PRO A 193 2.71 3.68 -33.15
N SER A 194 2.94 3.11 -31.98
CA SER A 194 3.06 1.64 -31.81
C SER A 194 1.71 0.94 -31.75
N GLY A 195 0.63 1.67 -31.47
CA GLY A 195 -0.68 1.08 -31.18
C GLY A 195 -0.79 0.32 -29.87
N ASP A 196 0.34 0.04 -29.20
CA ASP A 196 0.39 -0.74 -27.96
C ASP A 196 0.89 0.14 -26.81
N LEU A 197 -0.05 0.59 -25.97
CA LEU A 197 0.22 1.41 -24.79
C LEU A 197 0.79 0.61 -23.61
N SER A 198 0.87 -0.72 -23.73
CA SER A 198 1.33 -1.60 -22.65
C SER A 198 2.85 -1.74 -22.60
N LYS A 199 3.56 -1.42 -23.69
CA LYS A 199 5.01 -1.51 -23.77
C LYS A 199 5.67 -0.20 -23.39
N PRO A 200 6.30 -0.08 -22.21
CA PRO A 200 7.08 1.11 -21.89
C PRO A 200 8.30 1.17 -22.80
N TYR A 201 8.58 2.34 -23.39
CA TYR A 201 9.87 2.59 -24.02
C TYR A 201 10.94 2.73 -22.93
N ILE A 202 11.92 1.83 -22.91
CA ILE A 202 13.07 1.91 -22.01
C ILE A 202 14.18 2.59 -22.80
N PHE A 203 14.48 3.83 -22.45
CA PHE A 203 15.64 4.54 -22.98
C PHE A 203 16.75 4.60 -21.92
N ASP A 204 18.02 4.52 -22.35
CA ASP A 204 19.15 4.87 -21.49
C ASP A 204 18.96 6.29 -20.96
N GLU A 205 19.31 6.53 -19.71
CA GLU A 205 19.06 7.80 -18.99
C GLU A 205 19.69 9.01 -19.71
N LYS A 206 20.81 8.81 -20.41
CA LYS A 206 21.45 9.85 -21.22
C LYS A 206 20.64 10.18 -22.46
N ILE A 207 20.06 9.20 -23.13
CA ILE A 207 19.19 9.35 -24.30
C ILE A 207 17.86 9.95 -23.85
N ARG A 208 17.32 9.55 -22.72
CA ARG A 208 16.08 10.06 -22.12
C ARG A 208 16.11 11.58 -21.95
N ASN A 209 17.18 12.13 -21.38
CA ASN A 209 17.32 13.59 -21.20
C ASN A 209 17.37 14.38 -22.50
N ILE A 210 17.91 13.80 -23.57
CA ILE A 210 17.96 14.41 -24.92
C ILE A 210 16.56 14.38 -25.54
N ILE A 211 15.85 13.26 -25.42
CA ILE A 211 14.51 13.06 -25.94
C ILE A 211 13.50 13.93 -25.21
N GLU A 212 13.53 13.99 -23.88
CA GLU A 212 12.61 14.83 -23.09
C GLU A 212 12.72 16.31 -23.44
N LYS A 213 13.94 16.81 -23.68
CA LYS A 213 14.13 18.20 -24.14
C LYS A 213 13.61 18.42 -25.55
N SER A 214 13.77 17.46 -26.45
CA SER A 214 13.30 17.54 -27.83
C SER A 214 11.78 17.41 -27.92
N ILE A 215 11.17 16.50 -27.14
CA ILE A 215 9.72 16.32 -27.06
C ILE A 215 9.06 17.56 -26.42
N SER A 216 9.64 18.11 -25.36
CA SER A 216 9.11 19.32 -24.70
C SER A 216 9.04 20.55 -25.63
N SER A 217 9.84 20.56 -26.71
CA SER A 217 9.79 21.60 -27.72
C SER A 217 8.71 21.37 -28.78
N LEU A 218 8.21 20.14 -28.90
CA LEU A 218 7.22 19.73 -29.91
C LEU A 218 5.79 19.66 -29.37
N ILE A 219 5.62 19.51 -28.06
CA ILE A 219 4.30 19.55 -27.44
C ILE A 219 3.88 21.01 -27.34
N PRO A 220 2.86 21.47 -28.12
CA PRO A 220 2.33 22.80 -27.92
C PRO A 220 1.90 22.89 -26.45
N LYS A 221 2.28 23.98 -25.78
CA LYS A 221 1.82 24.29 -24.42
C LYS A 221 0.31 24.48 -24.43
N GLY A 222 -0.42 23.40 -24.63
CA GLY A 222 -1.88 23.35 -24.56
C GLY A 222 -2.28 23.60 -23.12
N LYS A 223 -3.03 24.66 -22.90
CA LYS A 223 -3.78 24.89 -21.67
C LYS A 223 -4.81 23.75 -21.59
N PHE A 224 -4.58 22.77 -20.73
CA PHE A 224 -5.66 21.88 -20.35
C PHE A 224 -6.67 22.69 -19.53
N PRO A 225 -7.98 22.58 -19.83
CA PRO A 225 -8.99 23.20 -18.97
C PRO A 225 -8.93 22.57 -17.58
N ALA A 226 -9.07 23.41 -16.57
CA ALA A 226 -9.06 23.06 -15.15
C ALA A 226 -10.23 22.15 -14.75
#